data_c8f46c45455cce7b936ab11872a27a61
#
_entry.id   c8f46c45455cce7b936ab11872a27a61
#
_cell.length_a   1.000
_cell.length_b   1.000
_cell.length_c   1.000
_cell.angle_alpha   90.00
_cell.angle_beta   90.00
_cell.angle_gamma   90.00
#
_symmetry.space_group_name_H-M   'P 1'
#
loop_
_entity.id
_entity.type
_entity.pdbx_description
1 polymer ?
#
loop_
_entity_poly.entity_id
_entity_poly.type
_entity_poly.pdbx_seq_one_letter_code
_entity_poly.pdbx_strand_id
1 'polypeptide(L)'
;MLTKKKNYSIMARPVTLFTGQWADLPLETICQKAKEFGYDGLELACWGDHFEVDKADQKYCDEKRKLLEKYDLQLFSISTHLVGQSVCDNIDERHKSVLPDYIWGDGDPEGVRQRAARELIATGEAAARLGVKVVNGFTGSSIWPLLYSFPPVPESMIEKGYQDFAERWIPILDRFKELGVSYGLEVHPTEIAFDIVTAERALKALDHHPAFGFNYDPSHMGYQGVDFVEFIYRFSEKIVHVHIKDAAWSDTPKEAGVFGGHTEFGDHRRFWTFVSPGRGDVDFEPIIRALNHIGYDGPLSVEWEDSGMDREHGAKESCEFVKSIDFKPSGQSFDDAFQK
;
A
#
# COMPACT_ATOMS: atom_id res chain seq x y z
N MET A 1 2.68 -31.26 -20.14
CA MET A 1 1.87 -30.99 -18.93
C MET A 1 0.82 -29.98 -19.32
N LEU A 2 -0.45 -30.37 -19.34
CA LEU A 2 -1.57 -29.49 -19.68
C LEU A 2 -1.81 -28.53 -18.52
N THR A 3 -1.48 -27.27 -18.71
CA THR A 3 -1.85 -26.19 -17.78
C THR A 3 -3.37 -26.11 -17.69
N LYS A 4 -3.91 -26.35 -16.49
CA LYS A 4 -5.33 -26.13 -16.21
C LYS A 4 -5.64 -24.66 -16.53
N LYS A 5 -6.43 -24.40 -17.58
CA LYS A 5 -7.06 -23.09 -17.81
C LYS A 5 -7.92 -22.79 -16.59
N LYS A 6 -7.52 -21.84 -15.76
CA LYS A 6 -8.40 -21.26 -14.76
C LYS A 6 -9.47 -20.46 -15.53
N ASN A 7 -10.72 -20.86 -15.41
CA ASN A 7 -11.85 -20.08 -15.93
C ASN A 7 -11.99 -18.83 -15.04
N TYR A 8 -11.46 -17.73 -15.45
CA TYR A 8 -11.67 -16.44 -14.80
C TYR A 8 -12.97 -15.83 -15.32
N SER A 9 -14.05 -15.98 -14.55
CA SER A 9 -15.19 -15.07 -14.65
C SER A 9 -14.81 -13.83 -13.87
N ILE A 10 -14.00 -12.95 -14.44
CA ILE A 10 -13.61 -11.71 -13.78
C ILE A 10 -14.71 -10.69 -14.06
N MET A 11 -15.50 -10.36 -13.04
CA MET A 11 -16.25 -9.07 -13.01
C MET A 11 -15.20 -7.95 -12.98
N ALA A 12 -15.56 -6.71 -13.38
CA ALA A 12 -14.69 -5.56 -13.19
C ALA A 12 -14.21 -5.53 -11.73
N ARG A 13 -12.95 -5.19 -11.49
CA ARG A 13 -12.39 -5.12 -10.14
C ARG A 13 -13.13 -4.07 -9.33
N PRO A 14 -13.41 -4.30 -8.04
CA PRO A 14 -13.92 -3.24 -7.18
C PRO A 14 -12.94 -2.07 -7.13
N VAL A 15 -13.45 -0.85 -7.22
CA VAL A 15 -12.67 0.37 -7.03
C VAL A 15 -12.94 0.90 -5.63
N THR A 16 -11.90 0.94 -4.78
CA THR A 16 -12.00 1.37 -3.39
C THR A 16 -11.28 2.70 -3.16
N LEU A 17 -11.67 3.41 -2.11
CA LEU A 17 -10.95 4.60 -1.65
C LEU A 17 -10.18 4.26 -0.39
N PHE A 18 -8.87 4.50 -0.39
CA PHE A 18 -8.06 4.51 0.83
C PHE A 18 -8.38 5.74 1.66
N THR A 19 -8.70 5.54 2.93
CA THR A 19 -9.21 6.63 3.76
C THR A 19 -8.12 7.40 4.53
N GLY A 20 -6.86 7.10 4.28
CA GLY A 20 -5.71 7.68 5.00
C GLY A 20 -5.64 9.20 4.95
N GLN A 21 -5.87 9.77 3.78
CA GLN A 21 -5.86 11.23 3.55
C GLN A 21 -7.16 11.93 3.98
N TRP A 22 -8.09 11.19 4.59
CA TRP A 22 -9.40 11.66 5.01
C TRP A 22 -9.62 11.55 6.52
N ALA A 23 -8.57 11.23 7.29
CA ALA A 23 -8.66 10.96 8.73
C ALA A 23 -9.02 12.19 9.58
N ASP A 24 -9.09 13.37 8.98
CA ASP A 24 -9.64 14.60 9.55
C ASP A 24 -11.18 14.63 9.58
N LEU A 25 -11.84 13.70 8.89
CA LEU A 25 -13.29 13.60 8.82
C LEU A 25 -13.77 12.32 9.53
N PRO A 26 -15.00 12.32 10.10
CA PRO A 26 -15.61 11.10 10.63
C PRO A 26 -15.79 10.03 9.54
N LEU A 27 -15.62 8.75 9.88
CA LEU A 27 -15.76 7.64 8.95
C LEU A 27 -17.13 7.63 8.25
N GLU A 28 -18.22 7.95 8.95
CA GLU A 28 -19.55 8.00 8.33
C GLU A 28 -19.64 9.05 7.22
N THR A 29 -18.96 10.19 7.39
CA THR A 29 -18.87 11.22 6.34
C THR A 29 -18.14 10.68 5.11
N ILE A 30 -17.06 9.92 5.32
CA ILE A 30 -16.31 9.32 4.22
C ILE A 30 -17.11 8.22 3.53
N CYS A 31 -17.86 7.41 4.26
CA CYS A 31 -18.78 6.42 3.67
C CYS A 31 -19.79 7.11 2.73
N GLN A 32 -20.40 8.21 3.18
CA GLN A 32 -21.33 8.97 2.36
C GLN A 32 -20.66 9.50 1.09
N LYS A 33 -19.51 10.17 1.24
CA LYS A 33 -18.77 10.75 0.10
C LYS A 33 -18.28 9.68 -0.88
N ALA A 34 -17.71 8.59 -0.40
CA ALA A 34 -17.24 7.50 -1.25
C ALA A 34 -18.40 6.92 -2.10
N LYS A 35 -19.57 6.74 -1.49
CA LYS A 35 -20.76 6.30 -2.22
C LYS A 35 -21.20 7.33 -3.27
N GLU A 36 -21.23 8.62 -2.93
CA GLU A 36 -21.56 9.70 -3.86
C GLU A 36 -20.56 9.81 -5.02
N PHE A 37 -19.28 9.53 -4.78
CA PHE A 37 -18.24 9.52 -5.80
C PHE A 37 -18.25 8.26 -6.67
N GLY A 38 -19.00 7.23 -6.27
CA GLY A 38 -19.16 6.00 -7.03
C GLY A 38 -18.19 4.87 -6.68
N TYR A 39 -17.50 4.95 -5.57
CA TYR A 39 -16.65 3.85 -5.08
C TYR A 39 -17.47 2.61 -4.69
N ASP A 40 -16.88 1.44 -4.87
CA ASP A 40 -17.50 0.15 -4.53
C ASP A 40 -17.20 -0.27 -3.10
N GLY A 41 -16.20 0.35 -2.47
CA GLY A 41 -15.78 0.06 -1.11
C GLY A 41 -14.71 1.00 -0.58
N LEU A 42 -14.20 0.67 0.61
CA LEU A 42 -13.15 1.41 1.29
C LEU A 42 -11.97 0.49 1.65
N GLU A 43 -10.82 1.10 1.80
CA GLU A 43 -9.68 0.61 2.54
C GLU A 43 -9.53 1.50 3.79
N LEU A 44 -9.69 0.94 4.99
CA LEU A 44 -9.74 1.75 6.20
C LEU A 44 -8.35 2.00 6.77
N ALA A 45 -8.04 3.27 7.00
CA ALA A 45 -6.86 3.66 7.75
C ALA A 45 -7.01 3.29 9.24
N CYS A 46 -5.97 2.69 9.82
CA CYS A 46 -5.91 2.37 11.25
C CYS A 46 -5.47 3.58 12.08
N TRP A 47 -6.04 4.74 11.78
CA TRP A 47 -5.88 6.00 12.53
C TRP A 47 -7.08 6.92 12.36
N GLY A 48 -7.15 7.95 13.21
CA GLY A 48 -8.32 8.80 13.29
C GLY A 48 -9.55 8.04 13.77
N ASP A 49 -10.73 8.46 13.35
CA ASP A 49 -12.01 7.79 13.63
C ASP A 49 -12.25 6.54 12.74
N HIS A 50 -11.39 6.30 11.75
CA HIS A 50 -11.67 5.31 10.73
C HIS A 50 -11.58 3.88 11.27
N PHE A 51 -10.48 3.54 11.93
CA PHE A 51 -10.34 2.25 12.60
C PHE A 51 -9.34 2.34 13.76
N GLU A 52 -9.78 2.05 14.97
CA GLU A 52 -8.97 2.09 16.19
C GLU A 52 -8.67 0.65 16.64
N VAL A 53 -7.42 0.23 16.43
CA VAL A 53 -7.00 -1.15 16.64
C VAL A 53 -7.11 -1.57 18.11
N ASP A 54 -6.81 -0.68 19.06
CA ASP A 54 -6.92 -0.90 20.49
C ASP A 54 -8.37 -1.15 20.98
N LYS A 55 -9.37 -0.75 20.17
CA LYS A 55 -10.80 -0.98 20.42
C LYS A 55 -11.40 -2.15 19.64
N ALA A 56 -10.62 -2.80 18.78
CA ALA A 56 -11.10 -3.72 17.76
C ALA A 56 -11.54 -5.10 18.31
N ASP A 57 -12.44 -5.11 19.27
CA ASP A 57 -13.19 -6.32 19.64
C ASP A 57 -14.22 -6.71 18.55
N GLN A 58 -14.90 -7.86 18.72
CA GLN A 58 -15.87 -8.31 17.70
C GLN A 58 -17.03 -7.34 17.53
N LYS A 59 -17.50 -6.73 18.63
CA LYS A 59 -18.61 -5.77 18.57
C LYS A 59 -18.23 -4.52 17.79
N TYR A 60 -17.06 -3.95 18.05
CA TYR A 60 -16.55 -2.79 17.33
C TYR A 60 -16.38 -3.10 15.83
N CYS A 61 -15.79 -4.25 15.50
CA CYS A 61 -15.66 -4.68 14.11
C CYS A 61 -17.01 -4.85 13.40
N ASP A 62 -18.01 -5.41 14.10
CA ASP A 62 -19.36 -5.56 13.57
C ASP A 62 -20.06 -4.20 13.36
N GLU A 63 -19.82 -3.23 14.26
CA GLU A 63 -20.36 -1.87 14.12
C GLU A 63 -19.75 -1.16 12.90
N LYS A 64 -18.43 -1.28 12.67
CA LYS A 64 -17.78 -0.73 11.48
C LYS A 64 -18.32 -1.38 10.20
N ARG A 65 -18.50 -2.70 10.15
CA ARG A 65 -19.09 -3.38 8.99
C ARG A 65 -20.52 -2.92 8.72
N LYS A 66 -21.37 -2.82 9.74
CA LYS A 66 -22.74 -2.31 9.58
C LYS A 66 -22.77 -0.87 9.04
N LEU A 67 -21.80 -0.05 9.45
CA LEU A 67 -21.70 1.30 8.91
C LEU A 67 -21.40 1.29 7.40
N LEU A 68 -20.43 0.48 6.94
CA LEU A 68 -20.15 0.34 5.52
C LEU A 68 -21.35 -0.23 4.76
N GLU A 69 -21.99 -1.29 5.28
CA GLU A 69 -23.18 -1.91 4.71
C GLU A 69 -24.35 -0.90 4.53
N LYS A 70 -24.53 0.01 5.50
CA LYS A 70 -25.54 1.09 5.41
C LYS A 70 -25.38 1.93 4.14
N TYR A 71 -24.13 2.11 3.66
CA TYR A 71 -23.82 2.87 2.45
C TYR A 71 -23.54 1.97 1.24
N ASP A 72 -23.79 0.65 1.33
CA ASP A 72 -23.52 -0.32 0.27
C ASP A 72 -22.05 -0.23 -0.18
N LEU A 73 -21.11 -0.24 0.79
CA LEU A 73 -19.67 -0.23 0.58
C LEU A 73 -19.05 -1.52 1.09
N GLN A 74 -18.12 -2.07 0.33
CA GLN A 74 -17.34 -3.25 0.69
C GLN A 74 -16.05 -2.88 1.42
N LEU A 75 -15.52 -3.82 2.19
CA LEU A 75 -14.22 -3.70 2.85
C LEU A 75 -13.31 -4.83 2.41
N PHE A 76 -12.13 -4.49 1.87
CA PHE A 76 -11.17 -5.49 1.37
C PHE A 76 -9.88 -5.53 2.17
N SER A 77 -9.49 -4.41 2.76
CA SER A 77 -8.24 -4.25 3.52
C SER A 77 -8.39 -3.17 4.60
N ILE A 78 -7.49 -3.24 5.57
CA ILE A 78 -7.21 -2.14 6.50
C ILE A 78 -5.73 -1.79 6.41
N SER A 79 -5.35 -0.57 6.79
CA SER A 79 -4.02 -0.03 6.52
C SER A 79 -3.38 0.60 7.74
N THR A 80 -2.18 0.14 8.08
CA THR A 80 -1.45 0.49 9.32
C THR A 80 -0.07 1.11 9.04
N HIS A 81 0.02 1.97 8.01
CA HIS A 81 1.29 2.58 7.56
C HIS A 81 2.05 3.26 8.71
N LEU A 82 1.36 4.11 9.48
CA LEU A 82 1.98 4.93 10.53
C LEU A 82 2.64 4.09 11.63
N VAL A 83 1.95 3.06 12.11
CA VAL A 83 2.50 2.18 13.15
C VAL A 83 3.50 1.17 12.55
N GLY A 84 3.21 0.64 11.37
CA GLY A 84 4.10 -0.30 10.66
C GLY A 84 5.50 0.27 10.44
N GLN A 85 5.60 1.54 10.03
CA GLN A 85 6.85 2.30 9.91
C GLN A 85 7.73 2.15 11.15
N SER A 86 7.14 2.16 12.32
CA SER A 86 7.88 2.18 13.58
C SER A 86 8.43 0.83 14.02
N VAL A 87 8.16 -0.25 13.29
CA VAL A 87 8.69 -1.59 13.65
C VAL A 87 10.21 -1.66 13.41
N CYS A 88 10.71 -1.09 12.31
CA CYS A 88 12.13 -1.15 11.96
C CYS A 88 12.82 0.23 11.86
N ASP A 89 12.10 1.33 11.91
CA ASP A 89 12.72 2.65 11.80
C ASP A 89 13.66 2.98 12.96
N ASN A 90 14.60 3.86 12.67
CA ASN A 90 15.38 4.55 13.70
C ASN A 90 14.49 5.60 14.36
N ILE A 91 13.84 5.22 15.47
CA ILE A 91 12.82 6.03 16.16
C ILE A 91 13.43 7.35 16.66
N ASP A 92 12.78 8.45 16.30
CA ASP A 92 13.10 9.80 16.71
C ASP A 92 11.84 10.68 16.85
N GLU A 93 12.01 11.99 17.06
CA GLU A 93 10.91 12.93 17.28
C GLU A 93 9.86 12.99 16.15
N ARG A 94 10.22 12.61 14.91
CA ARG A 94 9.29 12.58 13.77
C ARG A 94 8.14 11.60 14.01
N HIS A 95 8.42 10.48 14.67
CA HIS A 95 7.45 9.42 14.93
C HIS A 95 6.39 9.84 15.96
N LYS A 96 6.75 10.75 16.88
CA LYS A 96 5.82 11.20 17.93
C LYS A 96 4.54 11.83 17.37
N SER A 97 4.63 12.51 16.25
CA SER A 97 3.47 13.21 15.65
C SER A 97 2.51 12.29 14.90
N VAL A 98 2.96 11.08 14.55
CA VAL A 98 2.17 10.13 13.73
C VAL A 98 1.73 8.89 14.51
N LEU A 99 2.27 8.68 15.71
CA LEU A 99 1.94 7.52 16.54
C LEU A 99 0.90 7.86 17.61
N PRO A 100 -0.01 6.93 17.92
CA PRO A 100 -0.84 7.04 19.12
C PRO A 100 0.01 7.10 20.40
N ASP A 101 -0.49 7.80 21.41
CA ASP A 101 0.23 7.96 22.69
C ASP A 101 0.60 6.61 23.35
N TYR A 102 -0.24 5.59 23.23
CA TYR A 102 0.03 4.27 23.82
C TYR A 102 1.12 3.50 23.06
N ILE A 103 1.40 3.84 21.81
CA ILE A 103 2.53 3.30 21.05
C ILE A 103 3.80 4.11 21.32
N TRP A 104 3.70 5.44 21.30
CA TRP A 104 4.83 6.31 21.63
C TRP A 104 5.32 6.08 23.07
N GLY A 105 4.42 6.07 24.06
CA GLY A 105 4.73 5.86 25.46
C GLY A 105 5.74 6.87 26.00
N ASP A 106 6.87 6.37 26.50
CA ASP A 106 7.98 7.17 27.03
C ASP A 106 8.99 7.63 25.95
N GLY A 107 8.79 7.23 24.69
CA GLY A 107 9.67 7.57 23.58
C GLY A 107 10.97 6.78 23.54
N ASP A 108 11.17 5.76 24.40
CA ASP A 108 12.29 4.86 24.27
C ASP A 108 12.24 4.13 22.92
N PRO A 109 13.26 4.27 22.05
CA PRO A 109 13.20 3.75 20.69
C PRO A 109 12.86 2.26 20.59
N GLU A 110 13.48 1.42 21.42
CA GLU A 110 13.18 -0.01 21.38
C GLU A 110 11.80 -0.32 21.97
N GLY A 111 11.38 0.40 22.99
CA GLY A 111 10.04 0.32 23.57
C GLY A 111 8.95 0.68 22.55
N VAL A 112 9.16 1.72 21.73
CA VAL A 112 8.26 2.10 20.62
C VAL A 112 8.17 0.98 19.59
N ARG A 113 9.30 0.45 19.10
CA ARG A 113 9.32 -0.67 18.14
C ARG A 113 8.57 -1.89 18.64
N GLN A 114 8.77 -2.26 19.91
CA GLN A 114 8.08 -3.42 20.50
C GLN A 114 6.58 -3.19 20.66
N ARG A 115 6.16 -1.96 21.00
CA ARG A 115 4.72 -1.60 21.06
C ARG A 115 4.12 -1.61 19.67
N ALA A 116 4.80 -1.08 18.66
CA ALA A 116 4.39 -1.12 17.26
C ALA A 116 4.23 -2.57 16.77
N ALA A 117 5.20 -3.47 17.05
CA ALA A 117 5.10 -4.87 16.68
C ALA A 117 3.88 -5.58 17.31
N ARG A 118 3.56 -5.28 18.57
CA ARG A 118 2.34 -5.80 19.22
C ARG A 118 1.07 -5.26 18.58
N GLU A 119 1.07 -3.99 18.22
CA GLU A 119 -0.07 -3.37 17.51
C GLU A 119 -0.29 -3.99 16.14
N LEU A 120 0.78 -4.32 15.42
CA LEU A 120 0.67 -5.04 14.13
C LEU A 120 -0.01 -6.41 14.31
N ILE A 121 0.35 -7.16 15.34
CA ILE A 121 -0.30 -8.43 15.67
C ILE A 121 -1.80 -8.20 15.96
N ALA A 122 -2.13 -7.19 16.76
CA ALA A 122 -3.52 -6.82 17.06
C ALA A 122 -4.28 -6.38 15.79
N THR A 123 -3.61 -5.68 14.87
CA THR A 123 -4.18 -5.29 13.57
C THR A 123 -4.52 -6.52 12.72
N GLY A 124 -3.65 -7.54 12.68
CA GLY A 124 -3.93 -8.81 12.01
C GLY A 124 -5.14 -9.53 12.63
N GLU A 125 -5.26 -9.53 13.96
CA GLU A 125 -6.42 -10.09 14.66
C GLU A 125 -7.71 -9.32 14.37
N ALA A 126 -7.63 -7.99 14.31
CA ALA A 126 -8.74 -7.13 13.93
C ALA A 126 -9.19 -7.38 12.48
N ALA A 127 -8.24 -7.52 11.54
CA ALA A 127 -8.51 -7.88 10.15
C ALA A 127 -9.27 -9.22 10.07
N ALA A 128 -8.85 -10.23 10.81
CA ALA A 128 -9.54 -11.53 10.87
C ALA A 128 -10.97 -11.38 11.41
N ARG A 129 -11.20 -10.58 12.48
CA ARG A 129 -12.55 -10.29 13.01
C ARG A 129 -13.42 -9.52 12.01
N LEU A 130 -12.84 -8.59 11.27
CA LEU A 130 -13.51 -7.88 10.17
C LEU A 130 -13.82 -8.79 8.98
N GLY A 131 -13.18 -9.96 8.87
CA GLY A 131 -13.31 -10.85 7.73
C GLY A 131 -12.53 -10.38 6.49
N VAL A 132 -11.57 -9.44 6.64
CA VAL A 132 -10.65 -9.03 5.58
C VAL A 132 -9.37 -9.85 5.64
N LYS A 133 -8.71 -10.00 4.49
CA LYS A 133 -7.55 -10.89 4.35
C LYS A 133 -6.23 -10.15 4.14
N VAL A 134 -6.28 -8.84 4.05
CA VAL A 134 -5.10 -8.01 3.77
C VAL A 134 -5.02 -6.87 4.76
N VAL A 135 -3.84 -6.69 5.31
CA VAL A 135 -3.42 -5.49 6.04
C VAL A 135 -2.29 -4.87 5.25
N ASN A 136 -2.45 -3.63 4.81
CA ASN A 136 -1.41 -2.88 4.12
C ASN A 136 -0.64 -2.00 5.09
N GLY A 137 0.58 -1.66 4.74
CA GLY A 137 1.35 -0.70 5.52
C GLY A 137 2.83 -0.67 5.19
N PHE A 138 3.55 0.04 6.02
CA PHE A 138 4.99 0.18 5.99
C PHE A 138 5.67 -0.80 6.96
N THR A 139 6.94 -1.05 6.73
CA THR A 139 7.76 -1.90 7.62
C THR A 139 8.76 -1.10 8.42
N GLY A 140 9.06 0.12 7.95
CA GLY A 140 10.22 0.86 8.34
C GLY A 140 11.53 0.25 7.85
N SER A 141 12.63 0.96 8.07
CA SER A 141 13.96 0.53 7.69
C SER A 141 15.04 1.22 8.53
N SER A 142 15.83 0.44 9.25
CA SER A 142 16.99 0.96 9.98
C SER A 142 18.14 1.39 9.06
N ILE A 143 18.12 0.94 7.79
CA ILE A 143 19.18 1.17 6.81
C ILE A 143 18.82 2.15 5.71
N TRP A 144 17.60 2.64 5.66
CA TRP A 144 17.22 3.70 4.70
C TRP A 144 18.18 4.90 4.70
N PRO A 145 18.66 5.43 5.88
CA PRO A 145 19.60 6.54 5.90
C PRO A 145 20.96 6.24 5.25
N LEU A 146 21.25 4.97 4.98
CA LEU A 146 22.48 4.52 4.33
C LEU A 146 22.36 4.41 2.81
N LEU A 147 21.21 4.78 2.23
CA LEU A 147 20.94 4.71 0.80
C LEU A 147 21.99 5.46 -0.04
N TYR A 148 22.46 6.61 0.43
CA TYR A 148 23.52 7.35 -0.25
C TYR A 148 24.89 6.86 0.28
N SER A 149 25.61 6.16 -0.58
CA SER A 149 26.78 5.34 -0.22
C SER A 149 28.09 6.12 0.01
N PHE A 150 28.04 7.34 0.53
CA PHE A 150 29.22 8.09 0.92
C PHE A 150 29.06 8.73 2.32
N PRO A 151 29.96 8.43 3.29
CA PRO A 151 31.11 7.49 3.22
C PRO A 151 30.70 6.08 2.75
N PRO A 152 31.63 5.29 2.17
CA PRO A 152 31.32 3.95 1.70
C PRO A 152 30.65 3.11 2.79
N VAL A 153 29.50 2.54 2.49
CA VAL A 153 28.73 1.71 3.43
C VAL A 153 29.18 0.25 3.28
N PRO A 154 29.77 -0.37 4.32
CA PRO A 154 30.12 -1.78 4.28
C PRO A 154 28.86 -2.66 4.12
N GLU A 155 28.93 -3.70 3.28
CA GLU A 155 27.84 -4.65 3.07
C GLU A 155 27.32 -5.24 4.40
N SER A 156 28.21 -5.45 5.36
CA SER A 156 27.84 -5.95 6.70
C SER A 156 26.86 -5.05 7.46
N MET A 157 26.80 -3.74 7.17
CA MET A 157 25.82 -2.84 7.77
C MET A 157 24.46 -3.03 7.11
N ILE A 158 24.44 -3.24 5.81
CA ILE A 158 23.21 -3.50 5.06
C ILE A 158 22.62 -4.86 5.47
N GLU A 159 23.47 -5.90 5.54
CA GLU A 159 23.04 -7.23 6.01
C GLU A 159 22.45 -7.20 7.42
N LYS A 160 23.01 -6.44 8.33
CA LYS A 160 22.43 -6.24 9.67
C LYS A 160 21.05 -5.60 9.63
N GLY A 161 20.79 -4.67 8.71
CA GLY A 161 19.47 -4.07 8.55
C GLY A 161 18.44 -5.08 8.08
N TYR A 162 18.77 -5.93 7.12
CA TYR A 162 17.87 -7.01 6.68
C TYR A 162 17.69 -8.09 7.74
N GLN A 163 18.71 -8.38 8.54
CA GLN A 163 18.59 -9.29 9.68
C GLN A 163 17.66 -8.71 10.76
N ASP A 164 17.83 -7.45 11.16
CA ASP A 164 16.93 -6.76 12.11
C ASP A 164 15.48 -6.75 11.60
N PHE A 165 15.29 -6.48 10.31
CA PHE A 165 13.99 -6.57 9.66
C PHE A 165 13.37 -7.97 9.80
N ALA A 166 14.12 -9.01 9.47
CA ALA A 166 13.62 -10.38 9.55
C ALA A 166 13.32 -10.80 11.01
N GLU A 167 14.19 -10.48 11.96
CA GLU A 167 14.01 -10.79 13.38
C GLU A 167 12.74 -10.16 13.96
N ARG A 168 12.36 -8.95 13.50
CA ARG A 168 11.17 -8.24 13.97
C ARG A 168 9.91 -8.68 13.25
N TRP A 169 9.98 -8.90 11.94
CA TRP A 169 8.80 -9.15 11.13
C TRP A 169 8.36 -10.62 11.09
N ILE A 170 9.28 -11.60 11.18
CA ILE A 170 8.91 -13.02 11.15
C ILE A 170 7.87 -13.37 12.23
N PRO A 171 8.03 -12.98 13.51
CA PRO A 171 7.01 -13.29 14.54
C PRO A 171 5.64 -12.65 14.26
N ILE A 172 5.61 -11.44 13.65
CA ILE A 172 4.36 -10.79 13.25
C ILE A 172 3.71 -11.56 12.12
N LEU A 173 4.48 -11.93 11.11
CA LEU A 173 4.00 -12.65 9.93
C LEU A 173 3.55 -14.09 10.27
N ASP A 174 4.21 -14.76 11.20
CA ASP A 174 3.75 -16.05 11.70
C ASP A 174 2.34 -15.96 12.27
N ARG A 175 2.06 -14.90 13.06
CA ARG A 175 0.72 -14.66 13.57
C ARG A 175 -0.29 -14.35 12.47
N PHE A 176 0.08 -13.53 11.48
CA PHE A 176 -0.75 -13.26 10.31
C PHE A 176 -1.10 -14.54 9.54
N LYS A 177 -0.12 -15.42 9.35
CA LYS A 177 -0.32 -16.72 8.71
C LYS A 177 -1.33 -17.58 9.46
N GLU A 178 -1.23 -17.66 10.80
CA GLU A 178 -2.18 -18.38 11.63
C GLU A 178 -3.62 -17.85 11.49
N LEU A 179 -3.76 -16.53 11.31
CA LEU A 179 -5.03 -15.84 11.13
C LEU A 179 -5.58 -15.94 9.70
N GLY A 180 -4.80 -16.44 8.74
CA GLY A 180 -5.15 -16.43 7.32
C GLY A 180 -5.20 -15.03 6.71
N VAL A 181 -4.41 -14.09 7.24
CA VAL A 181 -4.27 -12.71 6.80
C VAL A 181 -2.89 -12.52 6.20
N SER A 182 -2.77 -11.72 5.16
CA SER A 182 -1.51 -11.31 4.55
C SER A 182 -1.17 -9.87 4.90
N TYR A 183 0.12 -9.60 5.05
CA TYR A 183 0.66 -8.24 5.15
C TYR A 183 1.15 -7.79 3.79
N GLY A 184 0.66 -6.66 3.29
CA GLY A 184 1.10 -6.01 2.05
C GLY A 184 2.01 -4.82 2.34
N LEU A 185 3.33 -5.00 2.18
CA LEU A 185 4.26 -3.86 2.25
C LEU A 185 4.05 -2.96 1.03
N GLU A 186 3.77 -1.69 1.27
CA GLU A 186 3.86 -0.69 0.22
C GLU A 186 5.33 -0.39 -0.08
N VAL A 187 5.72 -0.66 -1.34
CA VAL A 187 7.10 -0.44 -1.82
C VAL A 187 7.33 1.06 -1.99
N HIS A 188 8.09 1.63 -1.07
CA HIS A 188 8.15 3.07 -0.87
C HIS A 188 9.55 3.50 -0.43
N PRO A 189 10.09 4.64 -0.90
CA PRO A 189 11.25 5.27 -0.28
C PRO A 189 11.01 5.47 1.22
N THR A 190 12.00 5.16 2.03
CA THR A 190 12.04 5.02 3.49
C THR A 190 11.86 3.59 4.00
N GLU A 191 11.30 2.70 3.19
CA GLU A 191 11.07 1.32 3.57
C GLU A 191 12.28 0.41 3.30
N ILE A 192 12.21 -0.83 3.80
CA ILE A 192 13.22 -1.86 3.52
C ILE A 192 13.23 -2.26 2.04
N ALA A 193 12.12 -2.08 1.33
CA ALA A 193 11.96 -2.29 -0.09
C ALA A 193 11.40 -1.02 -0.75
N PHE A 194 12.15 -0.47 -1.71
CA PHE A 194 11.80 0.76 -2.45
C PHE A 194 12.03 0.64 -3.96
N ASP A 195 12.50 -0.52 -4.42
CA ASP A 195 12.69 -0.91 -5.81
C ASP A 195 12.64 -2.43 -5.97
N ILE A 196 12.80 -2.94 -7.19
CA ILE A 196 12.78 -4.39 -7.48
C ILE A 196 13.91 -5.12 -6.74
N VAL A 197 15.11 -4.54 -6.70
CA VAL A 197 16.29 -5.18 -6.08
C VAL A 197 16.12 -5.33 -4.58
N THR A 198 15.67 -4.27 -3.92
CA THR A 198 15.44 -4.28 -2.47
C THR A 198 14.22 -5.11 -2.09
N ALA A 199 13.18 -5.16 -2.95
CA ALA A 199 12.03 -6.03 -2.77
C ALA A 199 12.41 -7.53 -2.83
N GLU A 200 13.25 -7.93 -3.78
CA GLU A 200 13.80 -9.31 -3.83
C GLU A 200 14.60 -9.63 -2.56
N ARG A 201 15.40 -8.67 -2.10
CA ARG A 201 16.23 -8.86 -0.90
C ARG A 201 15.38 -8.96 0.37
N ALA A 202 14.32 -8.17 0.47
CA ALA A 202 13.35 -8.25 1.59
C ALA A 202 12.65 -9.61 1.63
N LEU A 203 12.16 -10.10 0.49
CA LEU A 203 11.57 -11.44 0.39
C LEU A 203 12.55 -12.53 0.81
N LYS A 204 13.80 -12.44 0.37
CA LYS A 204 14.84 -13.40 0.74
C LYS A 204 15.15 -13.36 2.24
N ALA A 205 15.20 -12.17 2.84
CA ALA A 205 15.44 -12.03 4.27
C ALA A 205 14.35 -12.68 5.12
N LEU A 206 13.10 -12.66 4.64
CA LEU A 206 11.94 -13.30 5.26
C LEU A 206 11.75 -14.79 4.86
N ASP A 207 12.73 -15.41 4.19
CA ASP A 207 12.60 -16.76 3.63
C ASP A 207 11.30 -16.95 2.81
N HIS A 208 10.95 -15.93 2.03
CA HIS A 208 9.72 -15.88 1.21
C HIS A 208 8.43 -16.14 2.00
N HIS A 209 8.36 -15.66 3.23
CA HIS A 209 7.27 -15.92 4.16
C HIS A 209 5.89 -15.80 3.48
N PRO A 210 4.98 -16.80 3.63
CA PRO A 210 3.74 -16.87 2.86
C PRO A 210 2.74 -15.76 3.19
N ALA A 211 2.78 -15.21 4.40
CA ALA A 211 1.90 -14.10 4.79
C ALA A 211 2.47 -12.71 4.45
N PHE A 212 3.62 -12.63 3.77
CA PHE A 212 4.20 -11.37 3.29
C PHE A 212 4.04 -11.23 1.79
N GLY A 213 3.57 -10.08 1.37
CA GLY A 213 3.44 -9.67 -0.02
C GLY A 213 3.60 -8.16 -0.15
N PHE A 214 3.20 -7.63 -1.28
CA PHE A 214 3.30 -6.21 -1.59
C PHE A 214 1.91 -5.60 -1.81
N ASN A 215 1.70 -4.43 -1.24
CA ASN A 215 0.77 -3.45 -1.71
C ASN A 215 1.48 -2.70 -2.85
N TYR A 216 1.07 -2.95 -4.08
CA TYR A 216 1.69 -2.37 -5.26
C TYR A 216 1.24 -0.92 -5.41
N ASP A 217 2.19 0.00 -5.46
CA ASP A 217 1.96 1.42 -5.79
C ASP A 217 2.98 1.86 -6.85
N PRO A 218 2.56 2.20 -8.08
CA PRO A 218 3.46 2.61 -9.14
C PRO A 218 4.06 3.99 -8.93
N SER A 219 3.38 4.89 -8.19
CA SER A 219 3.76 6.29 -8.06
C SER A 219 5.13 6.46 -7.41
N HIS A 220 5.42 5.61 -6.41
CA HIS A 220 6.69 5.62 -5.68
C HIS A 220 7.86 5.07 -6.49
N MET A 221 7.60 4.31 -7.53
CA MET A 221 8.61 3.71 -8.41
C MET A 221 8.90 4.57 -9.63
N GLY A 222 7.86 5.19 -10.23
CA GLY A 222 7.96 5.86 -11.53
C GLY A 222 8.97 7.00 -11.55
N TYR A 223 8.88 7.94 -10.61
CA TYR A 223 9.80 9.08 -10.55
C TYR A 223 11.26 8.70 -10.20
N GLN A 224 11.47 7.50 -9.64
CA GLN A 224 12.79 6.94 -9.39
C GLN A 224 13.41 6.31 -10.65
N GLY A 225 12.64 6.13 -11.72
CA GLY A 225 13.05 5.39 -12.91
C GLY A 225 13.04 3.87 -12.74
N VAL A 226 12.29 3.35 -11.78
CA VAL A 226 12.08 1.92 -11.57
C VAL A 226 10.96 1.44 -12.49
N ASP A 227 11.16 0.31 -13.16
CA ASP A 227 10.14 -0.31 -14.01
C ASP A 227 9.00 -0.91 -13.15
N PHE A 228 7.94 -0.13 -12.97
CA PHE A 228 6.80 -0.51 -12.16
C PHE A 228 5.93 -1.60 -12.82
N VAL A 229 6.04 -1.82 -14.13
CA VAL A 229 5.35 -2.92 -14.82
C VAL A 229 6.10 -4.23 -14.63
N GLU A 230 7.43 -4.23 -14.78
CA GLU A 230 8.28 -5.40 -14.47
C GLU A 230 8.11 -5.84 -13.01
N PHE A 231 7.88 -4.90 -12.08
CA PHE A 231 7.60 -5.22 -10.68
C PHE A 231 6.42 -6.19 -10.54
N ILE A 232 5.32 -5.98 -11.28
CA ILE A 232 4.13 -6.84 -11.23
C ILE A 232 4.47 -8.25 -11.75
N TYR A 233 5.19 -8.36 -12.87
CA TYR A 233 5.57 -9.66 -13.41
C TYR A 233 6.55 -10.40 -12.50
N ARG A 234 7.53 -9.69 -11.95
CA ARG A 234 8.57 -10.25 -11.08
C ARG A 234 7.99 -10.81 -9.78
N PHE A 235 7.00 -10.14 -9.22
CA PHE A 235 6.42 -10.47 -7.93
C PHE A 235 4.96 -10.93 -8.04
N SER A 236 4.59 -11.58 -9.13
CA SER A 236 3.20 -11.94 -9.49
C SER A 236 2.44 -12.69 -8.39
N GLU A 237 3.12 -13.56 -7.62
CA GLU A 237 2.51 -14.32 -6.52
C GLU A 237 2.52 -13.57 -5.18
N LYS A 238 3.11 -12.37 -5.16
CA LYS A 238 3.29 -11.54 -3.96
C LYS A 238 2.52 -10.23 -4.01
N ILE A 239 1.83 -9.91 -5.11
CA ILE A 239 0.93 -8.75 -5.16
C ILE A 239 -0.36 -9.13 -4.44
N VAL A 240 -0.56 -8.59 -3.24
CA VAL A 240 -1.74 -8.87 -2.39
C VAL A 240 -2.74 -7.74 -2.39
N HIS A 241 -2.31 -6.54 -2.76
CA HIS A 241 -3.13 -5.34 -2.88
C HIS A 241 -2.56 -4.40 -3.94
N VAL A 242 -3.38 -3.47 -4.43
CA VAL A 242 -2.98 -2.50 -5.46
C VAL A 242 -3.50 -1.12 -5.09
N HIS A 243 -2.60 -0.18 -4.89
CA HIS A 243 -2.90 1.23 -4.88
C HIS A 243 -2.86 1.80 -6.30
N ILE A 244 -3.85 2.60 -6.63
CA ILE A 244 -3.86 3.46 -7.81
C ILE A 244 -3.59 4.88 -7.33
N LYS A 245 -2.35 5.25 -7.44
CA LYS A 245 -1.80 6.55 -7.08
C LYS A 245 -0.95 7.04 -8.24
N ASP A 246 -0.95 8.35 -8.49
CA ASP A 246 -0.25 8.92 -9.63
C ASP A 246 0.77 9.97 -9.18
N ALA A 247 1.81 10.12 -9.95
CA ALA A 247 2.84 11.13 -9.76
C ALA A 247 3.23 11.74 -11.10
N ALA A 248 3.43 13.05 -11.08
CA ALA A 248 4.00 13.77 -12.21
C ALA A 248 5.48 14.06 -11.95
N TRP A 249 6.34 13.83 -12.91
CA TRP A 249 7.76 14.16 -12.84
C TRP A 249 8.22 14.95 -14.07
N SER A 250 9.31 15.68 -13.91
CA SER A 250 9.76 16.60 -14.94
C SER A 250 10.69 15.93 -15.94
N ASP A 251 10.45 16.20 -17.24
CA ASP A 251 11.38 15.82 -18.31
C ASP A 251 12.65 16.68 -18.34
N THR A 252 12.67 17.76 -17.57
CA THR A 252 13.78 18.72 -17.54
C THR A 252 14.30 18.90 -16.12
N PRO A 253 15.60 19.28 -15.96
CA PRO A 253 16.15 19.57 -14.64
C PRO A 253 15.34 20.61 -13.87
N LYS A 254 15.21 20.40 -12.56
CA LYS A 254 14.57 21.31 -11.60
C LYS A 254 15.60 21.76 -10.55
N GLU A 255 15.23 22.76 -9.73
CA GLU A 255 16.08 23.23 -8.63
C GLU A 255 16.24 22.18 -7.54
N ALA A 256 15.19 21.42 -7.23
CA ALA A 256 15.22 20.26 -6.37
C ALA A 256 15.16 18.98 -7.22
N GLY A 257 16.11 18.08 -7.01
CA GLY A 257 16.16 16.78 -7.69
C GLY A 257 15.21 15.74 -7.10
N VAL A 258 15.42 14.49 -7.50
CA VAL A 258 14.57 13.35 -7.11
C VAL A 258 14.40 13.17 -5.58
N PHE A 259 15.40 13.55 -4.81
CA PHE A 259 15.34 13.48 -3.35
C PHE A 259 14.39 14.49 -2.68
N GLY A 260 14.05 15.55 -3.35
CA GLY A 260 13.07 16.61 -3.10
C GLY A 260 12.43 16.86 -1.72
N GLY A 261 12.66 16.00 -0.73
CA GLY A 261 12.00 16.00 0.58
C GLY A 261 12.22 17.24 1.47
N HIS A 262 13.11 18.15 1.07
CA HIS A 262 13.32 19.46 1.68
C HIS A 262 12.43 20.56 1.08
N THR A 263 11.55 20.21 0.14
CA THR A 263 10.54 21.09 -0.46
C THR A 263 9.15 20.48 -0.27
N GLU A 264 8.13 21.32 -0.15
CA GLU A 264 6.75 20.86 0.02
C GLU A 264 6.20 20.25 -1.27
N PHE A 265 5.24 19.34 -1.18
CA PHE A 265 4.51 18.83 -2.34
C PHE A 265 3.77 19.99 -3.04
N GLY A 266 3.81 19.98 -4.38
CA GLY A 266 3.27 21.08 -5.20
C GLY A 266 4.21 22.25 -5.40
N ASP A 267 5.38 22.31 -4.76
CA ASP A 267 6.40 23.32 -5.05
C ASP A 267 6.93 23.14 -6.49
N HIS A 268 6.81 24.16 -7.32
CA HIS A 268 7.20 24.12 -8.75
C HIS A 268 8.69 23.82 -8.98
N ARG A 269 9.53 23.94 -7.96
CA ARG A 269 10.97 23.62 -7.99
C ARG A 269 11.25 22.12 -7.83
N ARG A 270 10.26 21.33 -7.39
CA ARG A 270 10.42 19.87 -7.23
C ARG A 270 10.53 19.19 -8.59
N PHE A 271 11.31 18.09 -8.62
CA PHE A 271 11.40 17.23 -9.79
C PHE A 271 10.12 16.42 -10.00
N TRP A 272 9.44 16.04 -8.92
CA TRP A 272 8.21 15.26 -8.96
C TRP A 272 7.23 15.68 -7.86
N THR A 273 5.96 15.40 -8.05
CA THR A 273 4.90 15.59 -7.05
C THR A 273 3.79 14.57 -7.27
N PHE A 274 3.00 14.27 -6.24
CA PHE A 274 1.78 13.50 -6.42
C PHE A 274 0.70 14.36 -7.06
N VAL A 275 -0.09 13.69 -7.89
CA VAL A 275 -1.25 14.28 -8.58
C VAL A 275 -2.40 13.28 -8.63
N SER A 276 -3.59 13.77 -8.88
CA SER A 276 -4.79 12.95 -9.02
C SER A 276 -4.58 11.87 -10.10
N PRO A 277 -4.97 10.59 -9.86
CA PRO A 277 -4.85 9.50 -10.82
C PRO A 277 -5.38 9.85 -12.22
N GLY A 278 -4.55 9.62 -13.23
CA GLY A 278 -4.79 9.97 -14.63
C GLY A 278 -4.31 11.36 -15.04
N ARG A 279 -3.66 12.09 -14.13
CA ARG A 279 -3.11 13.43 -14.41
C ARG A 279 -1.58 13.48 -14.32
N GLY A 280 -0.94 12.39 -13.96
CA GLY A 280 0.50 12.24 -13.86
C GLY A 280 1.12 11.51 -15.04
N ASP A 281 2.29 10.95 -14.79
CA ASP A 281 3.12 10.27 -15.78
C ASP A 281 3.09 8.74 -15.64
N VAL A 282 2.29 8.20 -14.70
CA VAL A 282 2.12 6.74 -14.57
C VAL A 282 1.25 6.24 -15.72
N ASP A 283 1.84 5.36 -16.56
CA ASP A 283 1.07 4.67 -17.62
C ASP A 283 0.30 3.49 -17.02
N PHE A 284 -1.00 3.67 -16.80
CA PHE A 284 -1.85 2.66 -16.18
C PHE A 284 -2.27 1.53 -17.13
N GLU A 285 -2.28 1.74 -18.45
CA GLU A 285 -2.70 0.68 -19.38
C GLU A 285 -1.82 -0.58 -19.27
N PRO A 286 -0.47 -0.52 -19.35
CA PRO A 286 0.37 -1.69 -19.17
C PRO A 286 0.26 -2.30 -17.76
N ILE A 287 -0.02 -1.50 -16.73
CA ILE A 287 -0.29 -2.00 -15.37
C ILE A 287 -1.54 -2.88 -15.38
N ILE A 288 -2.66 -2.42 -15.94
CA ILE A 288 -3.90 -3.20 -16.02
C ILE A 288 -3.68 -4.49 -16.83
N ARG A 289 -2.90 -4.44 -17.93
CA ARG A 289 -2.52 -5.64 -18.69
C ARG A 289 -1.70 -6.63 -17.87
N ALA A 290 -0.74 -6.15 -17.10
CA ALA A 290 0.08 -6.98 -16.21
C ALA A 290 -0.76 -7.61 -15.09
N LEU A 291 -1.63 -6.84 -14.43
CA LEU A 291 -2.56 -7.35 -13.41
C LEU A 291 -3.50 -8.42 -13.98
N ASN A 292 -3.99 -8.21 -15.20
CA ASN A 292 -4.79 -9.23 -15.92
C ASN A 292 -3.96 -10.49 -16.19
N HIS A 293 -2.71 -10.35 -16.60
CA HIS A 293 -1.82 -11.47 -16.91
C HIS A 293 -1.54 -12.34 -15.69
N ILE A 294 -1.26 -11.71 -14.53
CA ILE A 294 -1.01 -12.44 -13.29
C ILE A 294 -2.29 -12.97 -12.61
N GLY A 295 -3.45 -12.57 -13.11
CA GLY A 295 -4.76 -12.96 -12.56
C GLY A 295 -5.10 -12.30 -11.24
N TYR A 296 -4.64 -11.07 -11.02
CA TYR A 296 -5.05 -10.29 -9.85
C TYR A 296 -6.53 -9.94 -9.95
N ASP A 297 -7.31 -10.31 -8.92
CA ASP A 297 -8.76 -10.11 -8.82
C ASP A 297 -9.19 -9.28 -7.60
N GLY A 298 -8.21 -8.77 -6.84
CA GLY A 298 -8.44 -7.86 -5.72
C GLY A 298 -8.89 -6.46 -6.15
N PRO A 299 -9.17 -5.55 -5.20
CA PRO A 299 -9.59 -4.19 -5.49
C PRO A 299 -8.48 -3.36 -6.12
N LEU A 300 -8.87 -2.33 -6.86
CA LEU A 300 -8.03 -1.20 -7.24
C LEU A 300 -8.33 -0.07 -6.26
N SER A 301 -7.42 0.18 -5.33
CA SER A 301 -7.63 1.14 -4.24
C SER A 301 -7.02 2.49 -4.60
N VAL A 302 -7.87 3.51 -4.74
CA VAL A 302 -7.41 4.87 -5.00
C VAL A 302 -6.78 5.42 -3.72
N GLU A 303 -5.50 5.69 -3.76
CA GLU A 303 -4.82 6.53 -2.78
C GLU A 303 -4.65 7.93 -3.37
N TRP A 304 -5.55 8.83 -2.99
CA TRP A 304 -5.59 10.16 -3.59
C TRP A 304 -4.70 11.14 -2.84
N GLU A 305 -3.72 11.69 -3.54
CA GLU A 305 -2.88 12.81 -3.09
C GLU A 305 -2.66 13.78 -4.23
N ASP A 306 -3.08 15.03 -4.03
CA ASP A 306 -2.81 16.15 -4.95
C ASP A 306 -2.92 17.46 -4.19
N SER A 307 -1.79 18.12 -3.95
CA SER A 307 -1.76 19.41 -3.24
C SER A 307 -2.30 20.58 -4.06
N GLY A 308 -2.46 20.40 -5.37
CA GLY A 308 -2.95 21.42 -6.32
C GLY A 308 -4.43 21.32 -6.67
N MET A 309 -5.16 20.34 -6.09
CA MET A 309 -6.55 20.07 -6.45
C MET A 309 -7.46 19.95 -5.22
N ASP A 310 -8.72 20.33 -5.36
CA ASP A 310 -9.75 20.03 -4.35
C ASP A 310 -9.92 18.51 -4.22
N ARG A 311 -9.85 18.00 -2.99
CA ARG A 311 -9.82 16.56 -2.74
C ARG A 311 -11.11 15.84 -3.10
N GLU A 312 -12.27 16.49 -2.96
CA GLU A 312 -13.54 15.86 -3.30
C GLU A 312 -13.70 15.75 -4.82
N HIS A 313 -13.29 16.81 -5.54
CA HIS A 313 -13.24 16.79 -6.99
C HIS A 313 -12.28 15.69 -7.48
N GLY A 314 -11.05 15.67 -6.97
CA GLY A 314 -10.03 14.72 -7.38
C GLY A 314 -10.38 13.27 -7.04
N ALA A 315 -10.90 12.99 -5.84
CA ALA A 315 -11.30 11.64 -5.47
C ALA A 315 -12.46 11.11 -6.33
N LYS A 316 -13.43 11.96 -6.68
CA LYS A 316 -14.52 11.59 -7.59
C LYS A 316 -13.99 11.29 -9.00
N GLU A 317 -13.19 12.19 -9.56
CA GLU A 317 -12.58 12.03 -10.89
C GLU A 317 -11.72 10.76 -10.95
N SER A 318 -10.95 10.49 -9.88
CA SER A 318 -10.11 9.29 -9.80
C SER A 318 -10.94 8.00 -9.84
N CYS A 319 -12.08 7.96 -9.17
CA CYS A 319 -12.97 6.80 -9.23
C CYS A 319 -13.45 6.55 -10.67
N GLU A 320 -13.91 7.61 -11.34
CA GLU A 320 -14.36 7.54 -12.73
C GLU A 320 -13.23 7.10 -13.68
N PHE A 321 -12.03 7.66 -13.49
CA PHE A 321 -10.84 7.30 -14.26
C PHE A 321 -10.49 5.83 -14.09
N VAL A 322 -10.35 5.34 -12.85
CA VAL A 322 -9.96 3.95 -12.58
C VAL A 322 -10.99 2.97 -13.14
N LYS A 323 -12.29 3.25 -13.00
CA LYS A 323 -13.35 2.44 -13.61
C LYS A 323 -13.27 2.43 -15.14
N SER A 324 -12.79 3.51 -15.76
CA SER A 324 -12.67 3.60 -17.22
C SER A 324 -11.49 2.81 -17.80
N ILE A 325 -10.44 2.63 -17.02
CA ILE A 325 -9.22 1.94 -17.47
C ILE A 325 -9.18 0.45 -17.10
N ASP A 326 -10.04 -0.02 -16.19
CA ASP A 326 -10.08 -1.43 -15.78
C ASP A 326 -10.83 -2.28 -16.80
N PHE A 327 -10.13 -2.66 -17.86
CA PHE A 327 -10.67 -3.55 -18.90
C PHE A 327 -10.36 -5.02 -18.62
N LYS A 328 -11.23 -5.88 -19.09
CA LYS A 328 -11.06 -7.35 -19.00
C LYS A 328 -10.14 -7.88 -20.09
N PRO A 329 -9.39 -8.96 -19.81
CA PRO A 329 -8.68 -9.67 -20.86
C PRO A 329 -9.69 -10.32 -21.84
N SER A 330 -9.27 -10.51 -23.11
CA SER A 330 -10.08 -11.29 -24.05
C SER A 330 -10.25 -12.72 -23.52
N GLY A 331 -11.47 -13.21 -23.47
CA GLY A 331 -11.77 -14.60 -23.14
C GLY A 331 -11.52 -15.56 -24.31
N GLN A 332 -11.16 -15.05 -25.48
CA GLN A 332 -10.98 -15.81 -26.71
C GLN A 332 -9.61 -15.53 -27.33
N SER A 333 -8.95 -16.59 -27.80
CA SER A 333 -7.77 -16.45 -28.65
C SER A 333 -8.22 -16.10 -30.08
N PHE A 334 -7.40 -15.33 -30.80
CA PHE A 334 -7.61 -15.06 -32.21
C PHE A 334 -7.77 -16.37 -33.03
N ASP A 335 -6.98 -17.39 -32.69
CA ASP A 335 -6.97 -18.70 -33.38
C ASP A 335 -8.18 -19.57 -33.05
N ASP A 336 -8.94 -19.26 -31.96
CA ASP A 336 -10.16 -20.00 -31.62
C ASP A 336 -11.21 -19.93 -32.77
N ALA A 337 -11.18 -18.84 -33.55
CA ALA A 337 -12.05 -18.70 -34.74
C ALA A 337 -11.73 -19.68 -35.88
N PHE A 338 -10.53 -20.27 -35.88
CA PHE A 338 -10.08 -21.21 -36.92
C PHE A 338 -10.11 -22.67 -36.45
N GLN A 339 -10.38 -22.92 -35.15
CA GLN A 339 -10.58 -24.26 -34.61
C GLN A 339 -12.03 -24.68 -34.87
N LYS A 340 -12.23 -25.49 -35.93
CA LYS A 340 -13.52 -26.13 -36.24
C LYS A 340 -13.58 -27.52 -35.68
#